data_4eb73068995a69cff34c0e95449cc9ba
#
_entry.id   4eb73068995a69cff34c0e95449cc9ba
#
_cell.length_a   1.000
_cell.length_b   1.000
_cell.length_c   1.000
_cell.angle_alpha   90.00
_cell.angle_beta   90.00
_cell.angle_gamma   90.00
#
_symmetry.space_group_name_H-M   'P 1'
#
loop_
_entity.id
_entity.type
_entity.pdbx_description
1 polymer ?
#
loop_
_entity_poly.entity_id
_entity_poly.type
_entity_poly.pdbx_seq_one_letter_code
_entity_poly.pdbx_strand_id
1 'polypeptide(L)'
;MGKETVLALLLREKGHFVSGEAVSAELGITRAAIWKSISALRAQGYEIDAVTGRGYCLKSLPDTLTEQTVRSYLGPVETVGKRIDCFDSIDSTNAYLKRIALDGAPDGTVAVAAEQTSGRGRRGRSFQSAAGKGVYLSILLRPKLAPSQLMPLTGLIAVAMSRAVDRVAGTHSQIKWTNDLILNGRKLCGILTELSVEGETGELQYVVAGIGFNVSQREEDFVGEVSKIATSILRETGRLISRAELSAAMIEELDALYTALRSGETSGYLDEYRRRCVTIGREVQLLWQDTKEKVTALDVDEEFGLIVRRENGTVETVRTGEVSV
;
A
#
# COMPACT_ATOMS: atom_id res chain seq x y z
N MET A 1 -11.81 -21.69 19.00
CA MET A 1 -12.80 -20.77 19.58
C MET A 1 -12.26 -19.87 20.71
N GLY A 2 -11.51 -20.36 21.70
CA GLY A 2 -11.16 -19.49 22.86
C GLY A 2 -10.11 -18.39 22.61
N LYS A 3 -9.06 -18.63 21.79
CA LYS A 3 -7.95 -17.68 21.59
C LYS A 3 -8.36 -16.47 20.74
N GLU A 4 -9.03 -16.70 19.65
CA GLU A 4 -9.51 -15.67 18.71
C GLU A 4 -10.53 -14.74 19.35
N THR A 5 -11.42 -15.29 20.19
CA THR A 5 -12.45 -14.51 20.89
C THR A 5 -11.83 -13.62 21.99
N VAL A 6 -10.83 -14.15 22.72
CA VAL A 6 -10.07 -13.34 23.70
C VAL A 6 -9.29 -12.23 23.00
N LEU A 7 -8.68 -12.52 21.85
CA LEU A 7 -7.95 -11.51 21.08
C LEU A 7 -8.89 -10.42 20.55
N ALA A 8 -10.06 -10.78 20.02
CA ALA A 8 -11.04 -9.80 19.53
C ALA A 8 -11.50 -8.83 20.63
N LEU A 9 -11.71 -9.34 21.85
CA LEU A 9 -12.06 -8.50 23.01
C LEU A 9 -10.90 -7.56 23.38
N LEU A 10 -9.66 -8.08 23.45
CA LEU A 10 -8.49 -7.28 23.76
C LEU A 10 -8.17 -6.22 22.70
N LEU A 11 -8.48 -6.49 21.43
CA LEU A 11 -8.34 -5.53 20.31
C LEU A 11 -9.35 -4.39 20.45
N ARG A 12 -10.61 -4.69 20.77
CA ARG A 12 -11.65 -3.68 21.02
C ARG A 12 -11.25 -2.72 22.15
N GLU A 13 -10.63 -3.26 23.18
CA GLU A 13 -10.19 -2.52 24.38
C GLU A 13 -8.69 -2.17 24.35
N LYS A 14 -8.09 -2.10 23.14
CA LYS A 14 -6.64 -1.87 22.98
C LYS A 14 -6.15 -0.65 23.79
N GLY A 15 -5.09 -0.84 24.58
CA GLY A 15 -4.54 0.18 25.45
C GLY A 15 -5.19 0.29 26.82
N HIS A 16 -6.35 -0.33 27.05
CA HIS A 16 -7.05 -0.35 28.33
C HIS A 16 -6.97 -1.73 29.00
N PHE A 17 -7.06 -1.73 30.33
CA PHE A 17 -7.09 -2.97 31.11
C PHE A 17 -8.50 -3.54 31.17
N VAL A 18 -8.62 -4.82 30.83
CA VAL A 18 -9.87 -5.58 30.95
C VAL A 18 -9.69 -6.62 32.06
N SER A 19 -10.56 -6.61 33.07
CA SER A 19 -10.46 -7.57 34.17
C SER A 19 -10.70 -8.99 33.70
N GLY A 20 -10.00 -9.97 34.30
CA GLY A 20 -10.23 -11.38 33.97
C GLY A 20 -11.68 -11.84 34.24
N GLU A 21 -12.38 -11.16 35.16
CA GLU A 21 -13.80 -11.40 35.43
C GLU A 21 -14.71 -10.90 34.29
N ALA A 22 -14.42 -9.68 33.78
CA ALA A 22 -15.14 -9.14 32.62
C ALA A 22 -14.96 -10.01 31.38
N VAL A 23 -13.70 -10.44 31.10
CA VAL A 23 -13.42 -11.38 30.00
C VAL A 23 -14.16 -12.70 30.19
N SER A 24 -14.19 -13.26 31.42
CA SER A 24 -14.89 -14.51 31.74
C SER A 24 -16.39 -14.36 31.55
N ALA A 25 -16.98 -13.27 32.04
CA ALA A 25 -18.41 -13.01 31.95
C ALA A 25 -18.88 -12.81 30.48
N GLU A 26 -18.13 -12.02 29.70
CA GLU A 26 -18.49 -11.73 28.31
C GLU A 26 -18.32 -12.94 27.37
N LEU A 27 -17.26 -13.72 27.57
CA LEU A 27 -16.92 -14.83 26.67
C LEU A 27 -17.42 -16.20 27.16
N GLY A 28 -17.96 -16.29 28.37
CA GLY A 28 -18.43 -17.56 28.95
C GLY A 28 -17.32 -18.60 29.20
N ILE A 29 -16.08 -18.16 29.42
CA ILE A 29 -14.91 -19.05 29.59
C ILE A 29 -14.27 -18.91 30.96
N THR A 30 -13.59 -19.96 31.43
CA THR A 30 -12.95 -19.95 32.73
C THR A 30 -11.69 -19.10 32.76
N ARG A 31 -11.28 -18.62 33.95
CA ARG A 31 -10.01 -17.88 34.16
C ARG A 31 -8.80 -18.68 33.65
N ALA A 32 -8.80 -20.01 33.81
CA ALA A 32 -7.72 -20.87 33.32
C ALA A 32 -7.68 -20.90 31.79
N ALA A 33 -8.83 -20.89 31.10
CA ALA A 33 -8.90 -20.81 29.65
C ALA A 33 -8.44 -19.45 29.13
N ILE A 34 -8.78 -18.36 29.84
CA ILE A 34 -8.27 -17.01 29.51
C ILE A 34 -6.74 -16.99 29.62
N TRP A 35 -6.17 -17.47 30.72
CA TRP A 35 -4.72 -17.51 30.92
C TRP A 35 -4.02 -18.31 29.81
N LYS A 36 -4.57 -19.48 29.42
CA LYS A 36 -4.05 -20.29 28.32
C LYS A 36 -4.08 -19.53 26.99
N SER A 37 -5.16 -18.81 26.73
CA SER A 37 -5.31 -17.98 25.51
C SER A 37 -4.30 -16.82 25.51
N ILE A 38 -4.14 -16.10 26.62
CA ILE A 38 -3.14 -15.03 26.78
C ILE A 38 -1.71 -15.56 26.58
N SER A 39 -1.38 -16.72 27.17
CA SER A 39 -0.07 -17.34 27.01
C SER A 39 0.20 -17.72 25.56
N ALA A 40 -0.80 -18.26 24.84
CA ALA A 40 -0.69 -18.58 23.44
C ALA A 40 -0.55 -17.35 22.55
N LEU A 41 -1.24 -16.23 22.86
CA LEU A 41 -1.10 -14.96 22.18
C LEU A 41 0.30 -14.35 22.39
N ARG A 42 0.82 -14.38 23.63
CA ARG A 42 2.19 -13.94 23.93
C ARG A 42 3.24 -14.75 23.16
N ALA A 43 3.06 -16.07 23.06
CA ALA A 43 3.92 -16.93 22.24
C ALA A 43 3.87 -16.60 20.74
N GLN A 44 2.81 -15.94 20.28
CA GLN A 44 2.66 -15.43 18.91
C GLN A 44 3.17 -13.99 18.74
N GLY A 45 3.80 -13.39 19.77
CA GLY A 45 4.39 -12.07 19.69
C GLY A 45 3.48 -10.91 20.10
N TYR A 46 2.25 -11.20 20.61
CA TYR A 46 1.40 -10.15 21.17
C TYR A 46 1.98 -9.69 22.53
N GLU A 47 2.19 -8.39 22.69
CA GLU A 47 2.57 -7.83 23.99
C GLU A 47 1.32 -7.55 24.81
N ILE A 48 1.08 -8.40 25.81
CA ILE A 48 -0.10 -8.30 26.68
C ILE A 48 0.40 -8.18 28.13
N ASP A 49 0.12 -7.03 28.76
CA ASP A 49 0.33 -6.87 30.18
C ASP A 49 -0.71 -7.65 30.99
N ALA A 50 -0.29 -8.21 32.12
CA ALA A 50 -1.17 -8.82 33.07
C ALA A 50 -0.83 -8.24 34.46
N VAL A 51 -1.76 -7.49 35.06
CA VAL A 51 -1.59 -6.83 36.34
C VAL A 51 -2.65 -7.33 37.29
N THR A 52 -2.19 -7.81 38.46
CA THR A 52 -3.09 -8.29 39.51
C THR A 52 -4.07 -7.18 39.92
N GLY A 53 -5.36 -7.49 39.98
CA GLY A 53 -6.43 -6.55 40.32
C GLY A 53 -6.87 -5.64 39.16
N ARG A 54 -6.11 -5.55 38.05
CA ARG A 54 -6.49 -4.76 36.85
C ARG A 54 -6.86 -5.62 35.67
N GLY A 55 -6.25 -6.81 35.51
CA GLY A 55 -6.51 -7.73 34.41
C GLY A 55 -5.46 -7.65 33.30
N TYR A 56 -5.90 -7.72 32.05
CA TYR A 56 -5.08 -7.81 30.85
C TYR A 56 -5.20 -6.55 30.00
N CYS A 57 -4.08 -6.11 29.41
CA CYS A 57 -4.04 -4.97 28.49
C CYS A 57 -3.17 -5.32 27.29
N LEU A 58 -3.73 -5.26 26.09
CA LEU A 58 -2.98 -5.41 24.85
C LEU A 58 -2.18 -4.13 24.56
N LYS A 59 -0.86 -4.23 24.56
CA LYS A 59 0.08 -3.12 24.34
C LYS A 59 0.48 -2.99 22.88
N SER A 60 0.94 -4.10 22.28
CA SER A 60 1.34 -4.12 20.88
C SER A 60 0.95 -5.44 20.19
N LEU A 61 0.83 -5.36 18.90
CA LEU A 61 0.57 -6.49 18.02
C LEU A 61 1.89 -6.97 17.41
N PRO A 62 2.03 -8.27 17.10
CA PRO A 62 3.18 -8.71 16.33
C PRO A 62 3.18 -8.06 14.94
N ASP A 63 4.35 -7.75 14.42
CA ASP A 63 4.48 -7.23 13.04
C ASP A 63 4.34 -8.36 12.01
N THR A 64 3.16 -8.98 11.99
CA THR A 64 2.77 -10.02 11.03
C THR A 64 1.70 -9.50 10.10
N LEU A 65 1.77 -9.87 8.82
CA LEU A 65 0.75 -9.52 7.82
C LEU A 65 -0.26 -10.67 7.69
N THR A 66 -1.21 -10.73 8.62
CA THR A 66 -2.37 -11.63 8.55
C THR A 66 -3.64 -10.80 8.37
N GLU A 67 -4.70 -11.40 7.82
CA GLU A 67 -5.99 -10.73 7.71
C GLU A 67 -6.43 -10.15 9.08
N GLN A 68 -6.27 -10.92 10.14
CA GLN A 68 -6.63 -10.51 11.50
C GLN A 68 -5.84 -9.28 11.98
N THR A 69 -4.52 -9.24 11.76
CA THR A 69 -3.70 -8.10 12.17
C THR A 69 -4.00 -6.87 11.33
N VAL A 70 -4.19 -6.99 10.02
CA VAL A 70 -4.59 -5.87 9.16
C VAL A 70 -5.96 -5.33 9.57
N ARG A 71 -6.96 -6.21 9.74
CA ARG A 71 -8.31 -5.81 10.17
C ARG A 71 -8.36 -5.16 11.54
N SER A 72 -7.40 -5.45 12.44
CA SER A 72 -7.33 -4.82 13.76
C SER A 72 -6.99 -3.32 13.73
N TYR A 73 -6.46 -2.83 12.62
CA TYR A 73 -6.19 -1.42 12.37
C TYR A 73 -7.16 -0.79 11.36
N LEU A 74 -7.89 -1.62 10.59
CA LEU A 74 -8.74 -1.17 9.50
C LEU A 74 -10.06 -0.60 10.03
N GLY A 75 -10.35 0.64 9.67
CA GLY A 75 -11.66 1.25 9.87
C GLY A 75 -12.74 0.70 8.92
N PRO A 76 -13.94 1.30 8.93
CA PRO A 76 -15.00 0.93 8.00
C PRO A 76 -14.58 1.19 6.55
N VAL A 77 -14.85 0.24 5.65
CA VAL A 77 -14.62 0.34 4.22
C VAL A 77 -15.88 -0.01 3.42
N GLU A 78 -16.06 0.67 2.27
CA GLU A 78 -17.25 0.47 1.43
C GLU A 78 -17.07 -0.65 0.39
N THR A 79 -15.89 -0.72 -0.23
CA THR A 79 -15.61 -1.65 -1.34
C THR A 79 -14.23 -2.28 -1.19
N VAL A 80 -13.17 -1.47 -1.17
CA VAL A 80 -11.79 -1.97 -1.11
C VAL A 80 -11.48 -2.49 0.28
N GLY A 81 -11.01 -3.75 0.37
CA GLY A 81 -10.67 -4.37 1.65
C GLY A 81 -11.81 -5.15 2.32
N LYS A 82 -12.98 -5.29 1.69
CA LYS A 82 -14.00 -6.25 2.17
C LYS A 82 -13.48 -7.68 2.15
N ARG A 83 -12.71 -8.04 1.12
CA ARG A 83 -11.93 -9.27 1.06
C ARG A 83 -10.45 -8.93 1.08
N ILE A 84 -9.71 -9.53 2.02
CA ILE A 84 -8.26 -9.37 2.19
C ILE A 84 -7.65 -10.76 2.23
N ASP A 85 -6.83 -11.08 1.23
CA ASP A 85 -6.08 -12.32 1.15
C ASP A 85 -4.62 -12.03 1.54
N CYS A 86 -4.12 -12.62 2.64
CA CYS A 86 -2.78 -12.39 3.16
C CYS A 86 -1.86 -13.59 2.93
N PHE A 87 -0.59 -13.33 2.62
CA PHE A 87 0.42 -14.33 2.30
C PHE A 87 1.73 -14.05 3.02
N ASP A 88 2.34 -15.07 3.61
CA ASP A 88 3.71 -14.97 4.09
C ASP A 88 4.68 -14.84 2.91
N SER A 89 4.50 -15.65 1.86
CA SER A 89 5.24 -15.57 0.61
C SER A 89 4.36 -15.96 -0.57
N ILE A 90 4.51 -15.25 -1.69
CA ILE A 90 3.80 -15.54 -2.95
C ILE A 90 4.69 -15.14 -4.14
N ASP A 91 4.35 -15.63 -5.34
CA ASP A 91 5.02 -15.22 -6.58
C ASP A 91 4.88 -13.69 -6.82
N SER A 92 3.65 -13.21 -6.92
CA SER A 92 3.31 -11.79 -7.07
C SER A 92 1.85 -11.56 -6.68
N THR A 93 1.58 -10.54 -5.87
CA THR A 93 0.21 -10.13 -5.50
C THR A 93 -0.60 -9.69 -6.71
N ASN A 94 0.02 -9.01 -7.70
CA ASN A 94 -0.65 -8.69 -8.97
C ASN A 94 -1.00 -9.95 -9.76
N ALA A 95 -0.08 -10.89 -9.88
CA ALA A 95 -0.32 -12.14 -10.62
C ALA A 95 -1.42 -12.97 -9.95
N TYR A 96 -1.45 -13.00 -8.61
CA TYR A 96 -2.50 -13.66 -7.85
C TYR A 96 -3.87 -13.05 -8.15
N LEU A 97 -4.01 -11.72 -8.02
CA LEU A 97 -5.29 -11.05 -8.29
C LEU A 97 -5.76 -11.21 -9.74
N LYS A 98 -4.84 -11.21 -10.71
CA LYS A 98 -5.19 -11.51 -12.10
C LYS A 98 -5.75 -12.92 -12.28
N ARG A 99 -5.19 -13.93 -11.59
CA ARG A 99 -5.68 -15.31 -11.65
C ARG A 99 -7.11 -15.39 -11.10
N ILE A 100 -7.34 -14.90 -9.89
CA ILE A 100 -8.67 -14.97 -9.27
C ILE A 100 -9.69 -14.00 -9.89
N ALA A 101 -9.24 -12.97 -10.60
CA ALA A 101 -10.13 -12.08 -11.35
C ALA A 101 -10.90 -12.83 -12.44
N LEU A 102 -10.24 -13.80 -13.10
CA LEU A 102 -10.86 -14.67 -14.10
C LEU A 102 -11.90 -15.62 -13.49
N ASP A 103 -11.71 -16.00 -12.23
CA ASP A 103 -12.63 -16.84 -11.45
C ASP A 103 -13.74 -16.02 -10.77
N GLY A 104 -13.90 -14.74 -11.12
CA GLY A 104 -14.97 -13.88 -10.63
C GLY A 104 -14.74 -13.29 -9.24
N ALA A 105 -13.49 -13.14 -8.79
CA ALA A 105 -13.20 -12.46 -7.52
C ALA A 105 -13.88 -11.08 -7.46
N PRO A 106 -14.46 -10.70 -6.29
CA PRO A 106 -15.24 -9.48 -6.15
C PRO A 106 -14.39 -8.21 -6.32
N ASP A 107 -15.08 -7.13 -6.73
CA ASP A 107 -14.54 -5.77 -6.77
C ASP A 107 -13.99 -5.36 -5.39
N GLY A 108 -12.86 -4.68 -5.35
CA GLY A 108 -12.19 -4.25 -4.13
C GLY A 108 -11.46 -5.35 -3.37
N THR A 109 -11.25 -6.55 -3.97
CA THR A 109 -10.41 -7.60 -3.35
C THR A 109 -8.97 -7.12 -3.22
N VAL A 110 -8.38 -7.31 -2.03
CA VAL A 110 -7.01 -6.94 -1.70
C VAL A 110 -6.17 -8.20 -1.49
N ALA A 111 -4.96 -8.21 -2.02
CA ALA A 111 -3.93 -9.19 -1.70
C ALA A 111 -2.75 -8.49 -1.02
N VAL A 112 -2.31 -9.00 0.13
CA VAL A 112 -1.16 -8.48 0.89
C VAL A 112 -0.15 -9.59 1.10
N ALA A 113 1.13 -9.32 0.84
CA ALA A 113 2.19 -10.30 1.05
C ALA A 113 3.34 -9.73 1.90
N ALA A 114 3.94 -10.57 2.73
CA ALA A 114 5.16 -10.25 3.47
C ALA A 114 6.43 -10.44 2.61
N GLU A 115 6.32 -11.23 1.53
CA GLU A 115 7.37 -11.48 0.54
C GLU A 115 6.78 -11.72 -0.84
N GLN A 116 7.49 -11.29 -1.89
CA GLN A 116 7.23 -11.73 -3.27
C GLN A 116 8.48 -12.34 -3.88
N THR A 117 8.37 -13.57 -4.38
CA THR A 117 9.50 -14.27 -5.03
C THR A 117 9.73 -13.82 -6.48
N SER A 118 8.71 -13.21 -7.09
CA SER A 118 8.73 -12.72 -8.48
C SER A 118 8.04 -11.35 -8.59
N GLY A 119 8.38 -10.44 -7.66
CA GLY A 119 7.85 -9.08 -7.63
C GLY A 119 8.10 -8.35 -8.96
N ARG A 120 7.09 -7.63 -9.47
CA ARG A 120 7.13 -6.97 -10.78
C ARG A 120 7.12 -5.45 -10.65
N GLY A 121 7.93 -4.81 -11.47
CA GLY A 121 7.91 -3.38 -11.72
C GLY A 121 7.53 -3.07 -13.17
N ARG A 122 7.52 -1.81 -13.54
CA ARG A 122 7.25 -1.35 -14.92
C ARG A 122 8.33 -1.86 -15.88
N ARG A 123 7.94 -2.01 -17.16
CA ARG A 123 8.83 -2.40 -18.27
C ARG A 123 9.62 -3.70 -18.01
N GLY A 124 8.97 -4.68 -17.37
CA GLY A 124 9.57 -5.99 -17.11
C GLY A 124 10.66 -6.03 -16.04
N ARG A 125 10.90 -4.93 -15.34
CA ARG A 125 11.83 -4.92 -14.20
C ARG A 125 11.29 -5.71 -13.03
N SER A 126 12.18 -6.28 -12.23
CA SER A 126 11.82 -6.88 -10.95
C SER A 126 11.65 -5.80 -9.86
N PHE A 127 10.77 -6.07 -8.90
CA PHE A 127 10.68 -5.30 -7.66
C PHE A 127 11.22 -6.15 -6.52
N GLN A 128 12.27 -5.67 -5.84
CA GLN A 128 12.88 -6.39 -4.72
C GLN A 128 11.90 -6.40 -3.54
N SER A 129 11.42 -7.58 -3.18
CA SER A 129 10.37 -7.79 -2.19
C SER A 129 10.88 -8.65 -1.04
N ALA A 130 11.82 -8.10 -0.25
CA ALA A 130 12.47 -8.82 0.85
C ALA A 130 11.47 -9.30 1.91
N ALA A 131 11.63 -10.57 2.33
CA ALA A 131 10.77 -11.21 3.30
C ALA A 131 10.71 -10.45 4.63
N GLY A 132 9.50 -10.17 5.10
CA GLY A 132 9.26 -9.55 6.40
C GLY A 132 9.69 -8.10 6.55
N LYS A 133 10.09 -7.40 5.47
CA LYS A 133 10.64 -6.05 5.55
C LYS A 133 9.81 -4.97 4.85
N GLY A 134 8.92 -5.35 3.96
CA GLY A 134 8.04 -4.45 3.20
C GLY A 134 6.57 -4.78 3.35
N VAL A 135 5.75 -3.98 2.69
CA VAL A 135 4.34 -4.25 2.41
C VAL A 135 4.18 -4.34 0.91
N TYR A 136 3.74 -5.48 0.41
CA TYR A 136 3.46 -5.72 -1.01
C TYR A 136 1.96 -5.96 -1.15
N LEU A 137 1.24 -4.92 -1.53
CA LEU A 137 -0.22 -4.91 -1.59
C LEU A 137 -0.67 -4.72 -3.02
N SER A 138 -1.69 -5.46 -3.43
CA SER A 138 -2.38 -5.24 -4.70
C SER A 138 -3.89 -5.17 -4.48
N ILE A 139 -4.59 -4.41 -5.33
CA ILE A 139 -6.04 -4.32 -5.35
C ILE A 139 -6.58 -4.75 -6.71
N LEU A 140 -7.73 -5.41 -6.70
CA LEU A 140 -8.52 -5.73 -7.88
C LEU A 140 -9.73 -4.79 -7.94
N LEU A 141 -9.86 -4.03 -9.02
CA LEU A 141 -10.96 -3.10 -9.22
C LEU A 141 -11.74 -3.46 -10.49
N ARG A 142 -13.07 -3.26 -10.44
CA ARG A 142 -13.99 -3.45 -11.56
C ARG A 142 -14.87 -2.21 -11.77
N PRO A 143 -14.26 -1.04 -12.03
CA PRO A 143 -15.02 0.19 -12.24
C PRO A 143 -15.80 0.09 -13.56
N LYS A 144 -17.03 0.63 -13.56
CA LYS A 144 -17.82 0.79 -14.79
C LYS A 144 -17.39 2.07 -15.53
N LEU A 145 -16.13 2.11 -15.95
CA LEU A 145 -15.49 3.25 -16.61
C LEU A 145 -14.80 2.78 -17.88
N ALA A 146 -14.71 3.65 -18.86
CA ALA A 146 -13.91 3.38 -20.07
C ALA A 146 -12.41 3.34 -19.72
N PRO A 147 -11.59 2.54 -20.42
CA PRO A 147 -10.14 2.47 -20.15
C PRO A 147 -9.44 3.84 -20.18
N SER A 148 -9.90 4.77 -21.03
CA SER A 148 -9.36 6.14 -21.10
C SER A 148 -9.57 6.94 -19.80
N GLN A 149 -10.66 6.71 -19.08
CA GLN A 149 -10.95 7.37 -17.79
C GLN A 149 -10.07 6.85 -16.64
N LEU A 150 -9.32 5.78 -16.88
CA LEU A 150 -8.40 5.18 -15.89
C LEU A 150 -6.94 5.60 -16.10
N MET A 151 -6.67 6.44 -17.10
CA MET A 151 -5.30 6.98 -17.30
C MET A 151 -4.75 7.69 -16.07
N PRO A 152 -5.57 8.45 -15.30
CA PRO A 152 -5.12 9.10 -14.07
C PRO A 152 -4.82 8.15 -12.91
N LEU A 153 -5.30 6.91 -12.94
CA LEU A 153 -5.39 6.03 -11.76
C LEU A 153 -4.06 5.84 -11.03
N THR A 154 -2.95 5.69 -11.76
CA THR A 154 -1.63 5.53 -11.14
C THR A 154 -1.23 6.76 -10.31
N GLY A 155 -1.47 7.96 -10.82
CA GLY A 155 -1.18 9.21 -10.10
C GLY A 155 -2.12 9.42 -8.90
N LEU A 156 -3.39 9.07 -9.05
CA LEU A 156 -4.38 9.10 -7.96
C LEU A 156 -3.96 8.15 -6.82
N ILE A 157 -3.53 6.92 -7.16
CA ILE A 157 -3.01 5.95 -6.19
C ILE A 157 -1.74 6.50 -5.51
N ALA A 158 -0.85 7.19 -6.22
CA ALA A 158 0.34 7.77 -5.62
C ALA A 158 0.01 8.78 -4.52
N VAL A 159 -1.02 9.60 -4.71
CA VAL A 159 -1.53 10.53 -3.68
C VAL A 159 -2.11 9.77 -2.49
N ALA A 160 -2.98 8.79 -2.73
CA ALA A 160 -3.56 7.95 -1.67
C ALA A 160 -2.46 7.27 -0.84
N MET A 161 -1.45 6.73 -1.48
CA MET A 161 -0.31 6.08 -0.81
C MET A 161 0.57 7.08 -0.05
N SER A 162 0.73 8.30 -0.56
CA SER A 162 1.42 9.38 0.18
C SER A 162 0.69 9.71 1.48
N ARG A 163 -0.64 9.84 1.43
CA ARG A 163 -1.46 10.09 2.63
C ARG A 163 -1.33 8.95 3.64
N ALA A 164 -1.41 7.70 3.17
CA ALA A 164 -1.30 6.52 4.03
C ALA A 164 0.04 6.46 4.78
N VAL A 165 1.17 6.61 4.07
CA VAL A 165 2.48 6.53 4.71
C VAL A 165 2.76 7.73 5.59
N ASP A 166 2.35 8.93 5.19
CA ASP A 166 2.55 10.15 5.99
C ASP A 166 1.77 10.09 7.30
N ARG A 167 0.55 9.53 7.27
CA ARG A 167 -0.27 9.32 8.47
C ARG A 167 0.38 8.36 9.45
N VAL A 168 0.90 7.22 9.00
CA VAL A 168 1.44 6.16 9.86
C VAL A 168 2.86 6.47 10.32
N ALA A 169 3.71 6.94 9.42
CA ALA A 169 5.12 7.17 9.69
C ALA A 169 5.42 8.61 10.18
N GLY A 170 4.47 9.55 10.06
CA GLY A 170 4.70 10.96 10.38
C GLY A 170 5.69 11.62 9.42
N THR A 171 5.64 11.25 8.13
CA THR A 171 6.55 11.72 7.09
C THR A 171 5.86 12.74 6.19
N HIS A 172 6.62 13.28 5.24
CA HIS A 172 6.12 14.11 4.14
C HIS A 172 6.68 13.56 2.84
N SER A 173 6.07 12.48 2.37
CA SER A 173 6.47 11.81 1.13
C SER A 173 6.19 12.68 -0.09
N GLN A 174 7.03 12.57 -1.09
CA GLN A 174 6.93 13.27 -2.36
C GLN A 174 6.67 12.26 -3.48
N ILE A 175 6.23 12.74 -4.64
CA ILE A 175 5.93 11.89 -5.78
C ILE A 175 6.92 12.21 -6.91
N LYS A 176 7.56 11.19 -7.43
CA LYS A 176 8.31 11.27 -8.69
C LYS A 176 7.41 10.74 -9.81
N TRP A 177 7.19 11.58 -10.81
CA TRP A 177 6.34 11.23 -11.94
C TRP A 177 6.77 9.90 -12.58
N THR A 178 5.87 8.94 -12.77
CA THR A 178 4.43 8.98 -12.57
C THR A 178 4.00 8.24 -11.29
N ASN A 179 4.80 7.27 -10.81
CA ASN A 179 4.38 6.11 -10.04
C ASN A 179 5.28 5.80 -8.85
N ASP A 180 6.25 6.65 -8.52
CA ASP A 180 7.19 6.39 -7.42
C ASP A 180 6.97 7.39 -6.28
N LEU A 181 6.87 6.90 -5.04
CA LEU A 181 6.98 7.74 -3.86
C LEU A 181 8.44 7.88 -3.45
N ILE A 182 8.79 9.10 -3.10
CA ILE A 182 10.14 9.51 -2.73
C ILE A 182 10.12 10.02 -1.29
N LEU A 183 11.12 9.63 -0.53
CA LEU A 183 11.39 10.19 0.79
C LEU A 183 12.89 10.56 0.84
N ASN A 184 13.18 11.81 1.19
CA ASN A 184 14.54 12.37 1.20
C ASN A 184 15.34 12.09 -0.10
N GLY A 185 14.69 12.26 -1.26
CA GLY A 185 15.30 12.08 -2.58
C GLY A 185 15.46 10.63 -3.04
N ARG A 186 15.06 9.63 -2.24
CA ARG A 186 15.19 8.20 -2.55
C ARG A 186 13.84 7.52 -2.67
N LYS A 187 13.76 6.49 -3.52
CA LYS A 187 12.52 5.73 -3.77
C LYS A 187 12.10 4.91 -2.56
N LEU A 188 10.94 5.25 -2.01
CA LEU A 188 10.30 4.57 -0.90
C LEU A 188 9.29 3.51 -1.36
N CYS A 189 8.52 3.84 -2.42
CA CYS A 189 7.44 2.99 -2.92
C CYS A 189 7.38 3.02 -4.44
N GLY A 190 6.91 1.94 -5.03
CA GLY A 190 6.61 1.84 -6.46
C GLY A 190 5.19 1.33 -6.69
N ILE A 191 4.52 1.86 -7.72
CA ILE A 191 3.15 1.52 -8.08
C ILE A 191 3.15 0.95 -9.51
N LEU A 192 2.42 -0.16 -9.71
CA LEU A 192 2.24 -0.82 -11.00
C LEU A 192 0.76 -1.07 -11.27
N THR A 193 0.16 -0.29 -12.14
CA THR A 193 -1.23 -0.47 -12.57
C THR A 193 -1.28 -1.24 -13.90
N GLU A 194 -2.10 -2.28 -13.94
CA GLU A 194 -2.30 -3.14 -15.11
C GLU A 194 -3.79 -3.28 -15.41
N LEU A 195 -4.18 -3.00 -16.65
CA LEU A 195 -5.56 -3.08 -17.11
C LEU A 195 -5.76 -4.37 -17.92
N SER A 196 -6.90 -5.02 -17.75
CA SER A 196 -7.39 -6.08 -18.62
C SER A 196 -8.59 -5.57 -19.40
N VAL A 197 -8.50 -5.63 -20.71
CA VAL A 197 -9.59 -5.27 -21.62
C VAL A 197 -9.97 -6.48 -22.46
N GLU A 198 -11.24 -6.59 -22.82
CA GLU A 198 -11.71 -7.60 -23.75
C GLU A 198 -11.26 -7.27 -25.17
N GLY A 199 -10.72 -8.27 -25.87
CA GLY A 199 -10.08 -8.05 -27.16
C GLY A 199 -11.00 -7.61 -28.27
N GLU A 200 -12.28 -8.03 -28.27
CA GLU A 200 -13.26 -7.72 -29.32
C GLU A 200 -13.97 -6.39 -29.06
N THR A 201 -14.39 -6.13 -27.84
CA THR A 201 -15.18 -4.94 -27.49
C THR A 201 -14.33 -3.77 -27.01
N GLY A 202 -13.10 -4.03 -26.53
CA GLY A 202 -12.26 -3.04 -25.85
C GLY A 202 -12.78 -2.64 -24.46
N GLU A 203 -13.80 -3.34 -23.96
CA GLU A 203 -14.36 -3.05 -22.64
C GLU A 203 -13.41 -3.46 -21.51
N LEU A 204 -13.40 -2.67 -20.46
CA LEU A 204 -12.62 -2.96 -19.26
C LEU A 204 -13.20 -4.18 -18.52
N GLN A 205 -12.38 -5.20 -18.34
CA GLN A 205 -12.75 -6.36 -17.52
C GLN A 205 -12.40 -6.12 -16.04
N TYR A 206 -11.19 -5.67 -15.78
CA TYR A 206 -10.70 -5.32 -14.44
C TYR A 206 -9.39 -4.51 -14.50
N VAL A 207 -9.05 -3.93 -13.38
CA VAL A 207 -7.74 -3.32 -13.12
C VAL A 207 -7.10 -4.02 -11.94
N VAL A 208 -5.80 -4.26 -12.02
CA VAL A 208 -4.97 -4.65 -10.87
C VAL A 208 -3.92 -3.57 -10.64
N ALA A 209 -3.91 -2.99 -9.45
CA ALA A 209 -2.88 -2.04 -9.05
C ALA A 209 -2.05 -2.61 -7.90
N GLY A 210 -0.75 -2.81 -8.16
CA GLY A 210 0.24 -3.27 -7.19
C GLY A 210 1.04 -2.12 -6.61
N ILE A 211 1.28 -2.20 -5.31
CA ILE A 211 1.96 -1.18 -4.53
C ILE A 211 2.99 -1.88 -3.65
N GLY A 212 4.26 -1.50 -3.80
CA GLY A 212 5.34 -2.03 -2.99
C GLY A 212 5.97 -0.94 -2.13
N PHE A 213 5.82 -1.03 -0.80
CA PHE A 213 6.47 -0.16 0.17
C PHE A 213 7.69 -0.82 0.79
N ASN A 214 8.78 -0.08 0.87
CA ASN A 214 9.95 -0.41 1.68
C ASN A 214 9.73 0.13 3.10
N VAL A 215 9.65 -0.75 4.10
CA VAL A 215 9.32 -0.37 5.48
C VAL A 215 10.53 -0.45 6.39
N SER A 216 11.09 -1.65 6.60
CA SER A 216 12.17 -1.90 7.56
C SER A 216 13.46 -2.41 6.93
N GLN A 217 13.60 -2.31 5.60
CA GLN A 217 14.85 -2.64 4.92
C GLN A 217 15.98 -1.76 5.41
N ARG A 218 17.15 -2.37 5.60
CA ARG A 218 18.41 -1.69 5.87
C ARG A 218 19.22 -1.55 4.57
N GLU A 219 20.38 -0.94 4.63
CA GLU A 219 21.22 -0.72 3.44
C GLU A 219 21.62 -2.02 2.76
N GLU A 220 21.99 -3.02 3.53
CA GLU A 220 22.38 -4.36 3.08
C GLU A 220 21.26 -5.17 2.40
N ASP A 221 20.00 -4.78 2.61
CA ASP A 221 18.86 -5.45 1.99
C ASP A 221 18.61 -5.01 0.54
N PHE A 222 19.19 -3.90 0.13
CA PHE A 222 19.07 -3.40 -1.23
C PHE A 222 20.29 -3.83 -2.04
N VAL A 223 20.10 -4.59 -3.11
CA VAL A 223 21.20 -5.11 -3.92
C VAL A 223 21.24 -4.50 -5.33
N GLY A 224 22.42 -4.43 -5.93
CA GLY A 224 22.62 -3.94 -7.29
C GLY A 224 22.26 -2.45 -7.43
N GLU A 225 21.75 -2.05 -8.59
CA GLU A 225 21.41 -0.64 -8.88
C GLU A 225 20.31 -0.07 -7.96
N VAL A 226 19.48 -0.94 -7.39
CA VAL A 226 18.40 -0.53 -6.46
C VAL A 226 18.97 0.10 -5.19
N SER A 227 20.13 -0.35 -4.71
CA SER A 227 20.80 0.21 -3.52
C SER A 227 21.13 1.70 -3.63
N LYS A 228 21.34 2.19 -4.84
CA LYS A 228 21.67 3.60 -5.12
C LYS A 228 20.45 4.52 -5.04
N ILE A 229 19.26 3.99 -5.29
CA ILE A 229 18.05 4.79 -5.49
C ILE A 229 16.97 4.54 -4.45
N ALA A 230 16.96 3.38 -3.79
CA ALA A 230 15.90 2.99 -2.86
C ALA A 230 16.22 3.35 -1.41
N THR A 231 15.16 3.52 -0.66
CA THR A 231 15.21 3.69 0.80
C THR A 231 14.03 2.99 1.45
N SER A 232 13.96 3.06 2.78
CA SER A 232 12.85 2.54 3.58
C SER A 232 12.44 3.55 4.64
N ILE A 233 11.25 3.35 5.23
CA ILE A 233 10.78 4.19 6.35
C ILE A 233 11.79 4.15 7.51
N LEU A 234 12.28 2.95 7.87
CA LEU A 234 13.26 2.79 8.93
C LEU A 234 14.54 3.60 8.68
N ARG A 235 15.08 3.57 7.45
CA ARG A 235 16.32 4.30 7.12
C ARG A 235 16.16 5.81 7.22
N GLU A 236 15.01 6.33 6.80
CA GLU A 236 14.78 7.78 6.72
C GLU A 236 14.29 8.39 8.04
N THR A 237 13.61 7.59 8.87
CA THR A 237 12.99 8.09 10.12
C THR A 237 13.65 7.55 11.39
N GLY A 238 14.44 6.48 11.29
CA GLY A 238 14.96 5.73 12.44
C GLY A 238 13.89 4.94 13.22
N ARG A 239 12.63 4.91 12.74
CA ARG A 239 11.49 4.33 13.45
C ARG A 239 10.99 3.07 12.75
N LEU A 240 10.71 2.04 13.53
CA LEU A 240 9.93 0.89 13.09
C LEU A 240 8.44 1.24 13.17
N ILE A 241 7.72 0.96 12.11
CA ILE A 241 6.25 1.07 12.07
C ILE A 241 5.64 -0.32 11.87
N SER A 242 4.39 -0.49 12.26
CA SER A 242 3.64 -1.72 11.98
C SER A 242 3.29 -1.81 10.50
N ARG A 243 3.69 -2.91 9.84
CA ARG A 243 3.32 -3.19 8.45
C ARG A 243 1.81 -3.44 8.31
N ALA A 244 1.19 -4.03 9.32
CA ALA A 244 -0.26 -4.24 9.34
C ALA A 244 -1.01 -2.91 9.44
N GLU A 245 -0.55 -1.96 10.25
CA GLU A 245 -1.11 -0.61 10.33
C GLU A 245 -0.95 0.16 9.02
N LEU A 246 0.23 0.08 8.39
CA LEU A 246 0.43 0.68 7.07
C LEU A 246 -0.48 0.05 6.03
N SER A 247 -0.64 -1.28 6.03
CA SER A 247 -1.54 -1.98 5.10
C SER A 247 -3.00 -1.53 5.27
N ALA A 248 -3.46 -1.38 6.51
CA ALA A 248 -4.81 -0.89 6.80
C ALA A 248 -4.98 0.56 6.31
N ALA A 249 -4.01 1.44 6.60
CA ALA A 249 -4.03 2.83 6.11
C ALA A 249 -4.04 2.91 4.58
N MET A 250 -3.27 2.05 3.89
CA MET A 250 -3.28 1.95 2.43
C MET A 250 -4.66 1.54 1.91
N ILE A 251 -5.30 0.54 2.54
CA ILE A 251 -6.63 0.06 2.14
C ILE A 251 -7.68 1.17 2.32
N GLU A 252 -7.67 1.89 3.44
CA GLU A 252 -8.60 3.01 3.70
C GLU A 252 -8.45 4.12 2.66
N GLU A 253 -7.22 4.53 2.35
CA GLU A 253 -6.97 5.56 1.34
C GLU A 253 -7.35 5.09 -0.07
N LEU A 254 -7.18 3.80 -0.38
CA LEU A 254 -7.61 3.23 -1.65
C LEU A 254 -9.14 3.12 -1.75
N ASP A 255 -9.83 2.81 -0.66
CA ASP A 255 -11.30 2.77 -0.62
C ASP A 255 -11.89 4.17 -0.80
N ALA A 256 -11.35 5.17 -0.11
CA ALA A 256 -11.73 6.57 -0.28
C ALA A 256 -11.45 7.08 -1.72
N LEU A 257 -10.28 6.74 -2.28
CA LEU A 257 -9.96 7.04 -3.68
C LEU A 257 -10.95 6.38 -4.64
N TYR A 258 -11.25 5.09 -4.42
CA TYR A 258 -12.16 4.36 -5.31
C TYR A 258 -13.58 4.93 -5.29
N THR A 259 -14.06 5.35 -4.13
CA THR A 259 -15.33 6.06 -3.97
C THR A 259 -15.30 7.40 -4.74
N ALA A 260 -14.25 8.19 -4.59
CA ALA A 260 -14.06 9.45 -5.31
C ALA A 260 -13.97 9.24 -6.84
N LEU A 261 -13.29 8.19 -7.29
CA LEU A 261 -13.17 7.84 -8.70
C LEU A 261 -14.54 7.50 -9.31
N ARG A 262 -15.38 6.75 -8.58
CA ARG A 262 -16.73 6.36 -9.02
C ARG A 262 -17.70 7.54 -9.05
N SER A 263 -17.54 8.52 -8.18
CA SER A 263 -18.35 9.75 -8.16
C SER A 263 -17.81 10.86 -9.08
N GLY A 264 -16.60 10.69 -9.66
CA GLY A 264 -15.95 11.71 -10.48
C GLY A 264 -15.31 12.86 -9.68
N GLU A 265 -15.18 12.73 -8.36
CA GLU A 265 -14.67 13.76 -7.45
C GLU A 265 -13.16 13.61 -7.18
N THR A 266 -12.34 13.64 -8.23
CA THR A 266 -10.88 13.41 -8.13
C THR A 266 -10.03 14.68 -8.23
N SER A 267 -10.62 15.86 -8.40
CA SER A 267 -9.88 17.13 -8.60
C SER A 267 -8.89 17.42 -7.46
N GLY A 268 -9.30 17.20 -6.22
CA GLY A 268 -8.43 17.39 -5.05
C GLY A 268 -7.17 16.52 -5.04
N TYR A 269 -7.22 15.34 -5.68
CA TYR A 269 -6.05 14.47 -5.84
C TYR A 269 -5.05 15.05 -6.83
N LEU A 270 -5.50 15.65 -7.93
CA LEU A 270 -4.61 16.28 -8.92
C LEU A 270 -3.85 17.46 -8.30
N ASP A 271 -4.56 18.31 -7.56
CA ASP A 271 -3.93 19.46 -6.87
C ASP A 271 -2.90 19.01 -5.84
N GLU A 272 -3.19 17.93 -5.10
CA GLU A 272 -2.25 17.38 -4.15
C GLU A 272 -1.06 16.71 -4.85
N TYR A 273 -1.30 16.00 -5.96
CA TYR A 273 -0.22 15.43 -6.77
C TYR A 273 0.76 16.50 -7.23
N ARG A 274 0.25 17.63 -7.78
CA ARG A 274 1.07 18.76 -8.20
C ARG A 274 1.94 19.30 -7.08
N ARG A 275 1.36 19.50 -5.90
CA ARG A 275 2.11 19.98 -4.72
C ARG A 275 3.19 19.01 -4.25
N ARG A 276 2.98 17.71 -4.39
CA ARG A 276 3.93 16.66 -3.97
C ARG A 276 4.93 16.27 -5.03
N CYS A 277 4.69 16.64 -6.29
CA CYS A 277 5.48 16.16 -7.43
C CYS A 277 6.84 16.85 -7.51
N VAL A 278 7.91 16.11 -7.19
CA VAL A 278 9.29 16.63 -7.26
C VAL A 278 9.80 16.81 -8.69
N THR A 279 9.11 16.26 -9.67
CA THR A 279 9.49 16.34 -11.09
C THR A 279 9.17 17.71 -11.68
N ILE A 280 8.06 18.32 -11.26
CA ILE A 280 7.61 19.62 -11.77
C ILE A 280 8.62 20.72 -11.44
N GLY A 281 8.88 21.60 -12.40
CA GLY A 281 9.82 22.71 -12.29
C GLY A 281 11.28 22.34 -12.47
N ARG A 282 11.62 21.07 -12.79
CA ARG A 282 13.00 20.60 -12.93
C ARG A 282 13.36 20.25 -14.36
N GLU A 283 14.62 20.39 -14.67
CA GLU A 283 15.22 19.71 -15.81
C GLU A 283 15.41 18.23 -15.47
N VAL A 284 14.91 17.35 -16.33
CA VAL A 284 14.94 15.91 -16.14
C VAL A 284 15.38 15.20 -17.41
N GLN A 285 15.96 14.02 -17.26
CA GLN A 285 16.21 13.11 -18.38
C GLN A 285 14.92 12.31 -18.63
N LEU A 286 14.25 12.57 -19.76
CA LEU A 286 13.13 11.77 -20.20
C LEU A 286 13.64 10.53 -20.93
N LEU A 287 13.23 9.36 -20.44
CA LEU A 287 13.57 8.05 -20.97
C LEU A 287 12.34 7.52 -21.74
N TRP A 288 12.40 7.59 -23.05
CA TRP A 288 11.35 7.11 -23.95
C TRP A 288 11.93 6.08 -24.92
N GLN A 289 11.42 4.85 -24.88
CA GLN A 289 12.02 3.72 -25.59
C GLN A 289 13.52 3.62 -25.26
N ASP A 290 14.40 3.73 -26.27
CA ASP A 290 15.86 3.70 -26.11
C ASP A 290 16.51 5.10 -26.17
N THR A 291 15.70 6.15 -26.19
CA THR A 291 16.17 7.54 -26.27
C THR A 291 16.17 8.19 -24.88
N LYS A 292 17.22 8.98 -24.65
CA LYS A 292 17.34 9.85 -23.48
C LYS A 292 17.35 11.28 -23.98
N GLU A 293 16.44 12.08 -23.49
CA GLU A 293 16.32 13.48 -23.86
C GLU A 293 16.22 14.35 -22.61
N LYS A 294 16.92 15.47 -22.62
CA LYS A 294 16.83 16.48 -21.57
C LYS A 294 15.63 17.38 -21.84
N VAL A 295 14.74 17.48 -20.87
CA VAL A 295 13.54 18.31 -20.96
C VAL A 295 13.28 19.05 -19.66
N THR A 296 12.56 20.18 -19.72
CA THR A 296 12.05 20.84 -18.51
C THR A 296 10.63 20.38 -18.25
N ALA A 297 10.38 19.75 -17.11
CA ALA A 297 9.04 19.40 -16.67
C ALA A 297 8.31 20.66 -16.15
N LEU A 298 7.20 21.01 -16.78
CA LEU A 298 6.47 22.25 -16.46
C LEU A 298 5.34 22.00 -15.46
N ASP A 299 4.51 21.00 -15.73
CA ASP A 299 3.33 20.66 -14.92
C ASP A 299 2.86 19.24 -15.27
N VAL A 300 1.73 18.83 -14.73
CA VAL A 300 0.96 17.65 -15.15
C VAL A 300 -0.45 18.08 -15.58
N ASP A 301 -0.96 17.44 -16.64
CA ASP A 301 -2.34 17.66 -17.09
C ASP A 301 -3.37 16.91 -16.22
N GLU A 302 -4.65 16.99 -16.58
CA GLU A 302 -5.76 16.36 -15.84
C GLU A 302 -5.71 14.83 -15.85
N GLU A 303 -4.99 14.23 -16.82
CA GLU A 303 -4.76 12.79 -16.90
C GLU A 303 -3.41 12.37 -16.32
N PHE A 304 -2.73 13.27 -15.56
CA PHE A 304 -1.38 13.06 -14.99
C PHE A 304 -0.28 12.86 -16.04
N GLY A 305 -0.50 13.26 -17.29
CA GLY A 305 0.53 13.38 -18.31
C GLY A 305 1.50 14.50 -17.96
N LEU A 306 2.79 14.28 -18.13
CA LEU A 306 3.83 15.26 -17.83
C LEU A 306 3.92 16.27 -18.96
N ILE A 307 3.66 17.55 -18.69
CA ILE A 307 3.86 18.65 -19.63
C ILE A 307 5.33 19.02 -19.60
N VAL A 308 5.98 18.88 -20.73
CA VAL A 308 7.44 19.13 -20.84
C VAL A 308 7.74 20.19 -21.90
N ARG A 309 8.81 20.93 -21.68
CA ARG A 309 9.43 21.80 -22.69
C ARG A 309 10.72 21.15 -23.17
N ARG A 310 10.83 20.92 -24.48
CA ARG A 310 12.03 20.41 -25.11
C ARG A 310 13.06 21.53 -25.33
N GLU A 311 14.32 21.20 -25.63
CA GLU A 311 15.39 22.17 -25.88
C GLU A 311 15.07 23.11 -27.05
N ASN A 312 14.33 22.64 -28.04
CA ASN A 312 13.88 23.46 -29.18
C ASN A 312 12.73 24.41 -28.87
N GLY A 313 12.28 24.46 -27.59
CA GLY A 313 11.17 25.31 -27.10
C GLY A 313 9.77 24.69 -27.27
N THR A 314 9.63 23.53 -27.93
CA THR A 314 8.33 22.85 -28.09
C THR A 314 7.80 22.40 -26.72
N VAL A 315 6.50 22.67 -26.49
CA VAL A 315 5.77 22.17 -25.30
C VAL A 315 4.83 21.07 -25.71
N GLU A 316 4.90 19.94 -25.03
CA GLU A 316 4.03 18.78 -25.30
C GLU A 316 3.74 18.00 -24.01
N THR A 317 2.74 17.12 -24.06
CA THR A 317 2.38 16.22 -22.97
C THR A 317 2.92 14.81 -23.21
N VAL A 318 3.69 14.32 -22.28
CA VAL A 318 4.23 12.95 -22.26
C VAL A 318 3.37 12.09 -21.32
N ARG A 319 2.72 11.06 -21.87
CA ARG A 319 1.82 10.18 -21.10
C ARG A 319 2.48 8.91 -20.61
N THR A 320 3.57 8.50 -21.26
CA THR A 320 4.32 7.30 -20.89
C THR A 320 5.81 7.59 -20.95
N GLY A 321 6.60 6.95 -20.09
CA GLY A 321 8.03 7.16 -20.00
C GLY A 321 8.54 7.00 -18.58
N GLU A 322 9.79 7.32 -18.40
CA GLU A 322 10.44 7.44 -17.10
C GLU A 322 11.22 8.75 -17.08
N VAL A 323 11.30 9.37 -15.93
CA VAL A 323 12.16 10.52 -15.71
C VAL A 323 13.27 10.16 -14.72
N SER A 324 14.47 10.63 -15.02
CA SER A 324 15.57 10.66 -14.05
C SER A 324 15.79 12.11 -13.63
N VAL A 325 15.65 12.36 -12.37
CA VAL A 325 15.87 13.68 -11.74
C VAL A 325 17.33 13.73 -11.29
#